data_bfa1065098f1bee8f2b6c10709e2d9b7
#
_entry.id   bfa1065098f1bee8f2b6c10709e2d9b7
#
_cell.length_a   1.000
_cell.length_b   1.000
_cell.length_c   1.000
_cell.angle_alpha   90.00
_cell.angle_beta   90.00
_cell.angle_gamma   90.00
#
_symmetry.space_group_name_H-M   'P 1'
#
loop_
_entity.id
_entity.type
_entity.pdbx_description
1 polymer ?
#
loop_
_entity_poly.entity_id
_entity_poly.type
_entity_poly.pdbx_seq_one_letter_code
_entity_poly.pdbx_strand_id
1 'polypeptide(L)'
;MLIAEIGVNHLGDENLLNDLVKNLINTDVDAITLQVREPEFYNNLWEGCNLKINKEAYESVCTSIKNSGKILGVALGDINYLEFFENLKVDFYKVIRNDINNFELIDKLQSTKKNITVSTGLSSDQEISNLVKHINYDKNFKLNHTQLSHNIEDCNLCAIKSLKQKYGLEVTFGNHCSNLNALYLSLVYEPKDIFFYVRSDKKCPDYEHAIGLKISEKSGGREINEIIYNLKVLPLAIGIDKKTKMINKIEQIN
;
A
#
# COMPACT_ATOMS: atom_id res chain seq x y z
N MET A 1 -5.78 8.06 0.12
CA MET A 1 -4.59 8.14 -0.77
C MET A 1 -4.50 6.90 -1.64
N LEU A 2 -3.91 7.04 -2.82
CA LEU A 2 -3.50 5.91 -3.66
C LEU A 2 -2.00 5.67 -3.44
N ILE A 3 -1.64 4.50 -2.95
CA ILE A 3 -0.30 4.18 -2.47
C ILE A 3 0.27 3.05 -3.32
N ALA A 4 1.31 3.34 -4.08
CA ALA A 4 2.06 2.33 -4.83
C ALA A 4 3.09 1.67 -3.91
N GLU A 5 3.07 0.35 -3.86
CA GLU A 5 3.91 -0.45 -2.98
C GLU A 5 5.02 -1.13 -3.78
N ILE A 6 6.28 -0.79 -3.50
CA ILE A 6 7.43 -1.54 -3.96
C ILE A 6 7.78 -2.53 -2.84
N GLY A 7 7.30 -3.76 -2.98
CA GLY A 7 7.66 -4.85 -2.09
C GLY A 7 9.10 -5.31 -2.33
N VAL A 8 9.31 -6.61 -2.42
CA VAL A 8 10.61 -7.19 -2.80
C VAL A 8 10.73 -7.38 -4.32
N ASN A 9 9.91 -6.71 -5.10
CA ASN A 9 9.82 -6.81 -6.56
C ASN A 9 11.04 -6.25 -7.30
N HIS A 10 11.90 -5.55 -6.58
CA HIS A 10 13.21 -5.10 -7.06
C HIS A 10 14.24 -6.24 -7.17
N LEU A 11 13.94 -7.45 -6.69
CA LEU A 11 14.79 -8.66 -6.80
C LEU A 11 16.20 -8.52 -6.19
N GLY A 12 16.40 -7.59 -5.23
CA GLY A 12 17.72 -7.25 -4.69
C GLY A 12 18.59 -6.42 -5.63
N ASP A 13 18.08 -6.01 -6.78
CA ASP A 13 18.74 -5.19 -7.78
C ASP A 13 18.45 -3.71 -7.51
N GLU A 14 19.47 -2.96 -7.10
CA GLU A 14 19.37 -1.53 -6.77
C GLU A 14 19.02 -0.68 -7.99
N ASN A 15 19.49 -1.06 -9.18
CA ASN A 15 19.13 -0.36 -10.42
C ASN A 15 17.64 -0.54 -10.71
N LEU A 16 17.13 -1.76 -10.53
CA LEU A 16 15.71 -2.03 -10.70
C LEU A 16 14.85 -1.27 -9.68
N LEU A 17 15.29 -1.19 -8.42
CA LEU A 17 14.62 -0.37 -7.40
C LEU A 17 14.57 1.11 -7.84
N ASN A 18 15.69 1.67 -8.30
CA ASN A 18 15.77 3.04 -8.80
C ASN A 18 14.83 3.25 -10.00
N ASP A 19 14.77 2.30 -10.93
CA ASP A 19 13.92 2.40 -12.10
C ASP A 19 12.42 2.33 -11.74
N LEU A 20 12.02 1.46 -10.81
CA LEU A 20 10.67 1.43 -10.27
C LEU A 20 10.28 2.78 -9.65
N VAL A 21 11.14 3.36 -8.82
CA VAL A 21 10.89 4.67 -8.20
C VAL A 21 10.82 5.77 -9.26
N LYS A 22 11.75 5.83 -10.23
CA LYS A 22 11.74 6.83 -11.33
C LYS A 22 10.44 6.79 -12.14
N ASN A 23 9.90 5.58 -12.37
CA ASN A 23 8.61 5.46 -13.06
C ASN A 23 7.46 5.98 -12.19
N LEU A 24 7.42 5.60 -10.89
CA LEU A 24 6.34 5.97 -9.99
C LEU A 24 6.27 7.47 -9.68
N ILE A 25 7.40 8.15 -9.53
CA ILE A 25 7.40 9.60 -9.25
C ILE A 25 6.77 10.42 -10.38
N ASN A 26 6.71 9.87 -11.60
CA ASN A 26 6.08 10.49 -12.77
C ASN A 26 4.60 10.09 -12.95
N THR A 27 4.02 9.33 -12.01
CA THR A 27 2.60 8.96 -12.01
C THR A 27 1.81 9.84 -11.05
N ASP A 28 0.48 9.74 -11.09
CA ASP A 28 -0.42 10.46 -10.18
C ASP A 28 -0.72 9.70 -8.87
N VAL A 29 0.15 8.76 -8.44
CA VAL A 29 0.04 8.18 -7.09
C VAL A 29 0.30 9.26 -6.02
N ASP A 30 -0.36 9.14 -4.88
CA ASP A 30 -0.17 10.08 -3.77
C ASP A 30 1.07 9.73 -2.94
N ALA A 31 1.34 8.43 -2.79
CA ALA A 31 2.43 7.92 -1.96
C ALA A 31 3.12 6.72 -2.60
N ILE A 32 4.38 6.52 -2.21
CA ILE A 32 5.18 5.35 -2.56
C ILE A 32 5.66 4.70 -1.25
N THR A 33 5.47 3.38 -1.10
CA THR A 33 6.03 2.61 0.01
C THR A 33 7.15 1.71 -0.46
N LEU A 34 8.19 1.66 0.36
CA LEU A 34 9.28 0.69 0.27
C LEU A 34 9.05 -0.39 1.32
N GLN A 35 9.62 -1.58 1.13
CA GLN A 35 9.50 -2.67 2.11
C GLN A 35 10.86 -3.12 2.61
N VAL A 36 10.97 -3.24 3.95
CA VAL A 36 12.07 -3.94 4.61
C VAL A 36 11.48 -5.12 5.37
N ARG A 37 11.92 -6.31 5.02
CA ARG A 37 11.48 -7.55 5.66
C ARG A 37 12.32 -7.85 6.89
N GLU A 38 11.81 -8.72 7.72
CA GLU A 38 12.51 -9.32 8.85
C GLU A 38 13.83 -9.98 8.39
N PRO A 39 14.90 -9.99 9.22
CA PRO A 39 16.22 -10.51 8.81
C PRO A 39 16.18 -11.95 8.30
N GLU A 40 15.35 -12.80 8.90
CA GLU A 40 15.20 -14.21 8.57
C GLU A 40 14.66 -14.42 7.15
N PHE A 41 13.85 -13.50 6.64
CA PHE A 41 13.35 -13.55 5.27
C PHE A 41 14.48 -13.57 4.24
N TYR A 42 15.53 -12.80 4.48
CA TYR A 42 16.65 -12.67 3.55
C TYR A 42 17.65 -13.84 3.61
N ASN A 43 17.48 -14.79 4.53
CA ASN A 43 18.25 -16.04 4.56
C ASN A 43 17.87 -16.97 3.41
N ASN A 44 16.71 -16.77 2.81
CA ASN A 44 16.22 -17.57 1.68
C ASN A 44 16.41 -16.79 0.38
N LEU A 45 16.88 -17.50 -0.65
CA LEU A 45 16.96 -16.96 -1.99
C LEU A 45 15.62 -17.18 -2.72
N TRP A 46 15.15 -16.16 -3.43
CA TRP A 46 14.03 -16.29 -4.35
C TRP A 46 14.58 -16.50 -5.77
N GLU A 47 14.34 -17.67 -6.36
CA GLU A 47 14.88 -18.05 -7.68
C GLU A 47 16.40 -17.74 -7.83
N GLY A 48 17.16 -17.95 -6.75
CA GLY A 48 18.61 -17.68 -6.71
C GLY A 48 19.01 -16.25 -6.39
N CYS A 49 18.05 -15.33 -6.25
CA CYS A 49 18.30 -13.92 -5.92
C CYS A 49 18.19 -13.66 -4.41
N ASN A 50 19.15 -12.95 -3.84
CA ASN A 50 18.98 -12.36 -2.52
C ASN A 50 18.20 -11.06 -2.67
N LEU A 51 17.05 -10.98 -1.99
CA LEU A 51 16.12 -9.85 -2.12
C LEU A 51 16.48 -8.63 -1.22
N LYS A 52 17.61 -8.66 -0.53
CA LYS A 52 18.04 -7.58 0.36
C LYS A 52 18.61 -6.41 -0.44
N ILE A 53 18.23 -5.20 -0.06
CA ILE A 53 18.79 -3.92 -0.55
C ILE A 53 19.66 -3.31 0.55
N ASN A 54 20.75 -2.64 0.17
CA ASN A 54 21.60 -1.91 1.11
C ASN A 54 20.96 -0.57 1.53
N LYS A 55 21.50 0.04 2.59
CA LYS A 55 21.00 1.30 3.13
C LYS A 55 21.21 2.48 2.17
N GLU A 56 22.31 2.49 1.44
CA GLU A 56 22.68 3.54 0.50
C GLU A 56 21.66 3.63 -0.66
N ALA A 57 21.21 2.48 -1.16
CA ALA A 57 20.16 2.45 -2.19
C ALA A 57 18.82 2.92 -1.65
N TYR A 58 18.45 2.53 -0.42
CA TYR A 58 17.24 3.07 0.22
C TYR A 58 17.33 4.59 0.42
N GLU A 59 18.46 5.12 0.87
CA GLU A 59 18.68 6.57 1.03
C GLU A 59 18.48 7.32 -0.30
N SER A 60 19.08 6.80 -1.38
CA SER A 60 18.97 7.36 -2.73
C SER A 60 17.51 7.46 -3.19
N VAL A 61 16.75 6.35 -3.09
CA VAL A 61 15.36 6.33 -3.56
C VAL A 61 14.42 7.12 -2.65
N CYS A 62 14.63 7.10 -1.33
CA CYS A 62 13.89 7.93 -0.39
C CYS A 62 14.04 9.42 -0.71
N THR A 63 15.28 9.86 -0.99
CA THR A 63 15.58 11.22 -1.41
C THR A 63 14.85 11.58 -2.71
N SER A 64 14.87 10.68 -3.69
CA SER A 64 14.19 10.87 -4.98
C SER A 64 12.67 11.00 -4.81
N ILE A 65 12.05 10.15 -3.98
CA ILE A 65 10.61 10.18 -3.69
C ILE A 65 10.25 11.52 -3.03
N LYS A 66 10.99 11.94 -2.01
CA LYS A 66 10.71 13.20 -1.30
C LYS A 66 10.90 14.42 -2.18
N ASN A 67 11.94 14.45 -3.00
CA ASN A 67 12.19 15.55 -3.95
C ASN A 67 11.10 15.67 -5.02
N SER A 68 10.39 14.60 -5.33
CA SER A 68 9.23 14.63 -6.24
C SER A 68 7.95 15.18 -5.61
N GLY A 69 7.96 15.46 -4.30
CA GLY A 69 6.80 15.92 -3.54
C GLY A 69 5.82 14.81 -3.15
N LYS A 70 6.15 13.53 -3.40
CA LYS A 70 5.31 12.41 -3.00
C LYS A 70 5.53 12.01 -1.55
N ILE A 71 4.49 11.47 -0.94
CA ILE A 71 4.52 10.94 0.42
C ILE A 71 5.33 9.63 0.42
N LEU A 72 6.26 9.52 1.36
CA LEU A 72 7.14 8.36 1.52
C LEU A 72 6.65 7.49 2.68
N GLY A 73 6.29 6.24 2.40
CA GLY A 73 5.99 5.23 3.40
C GLY A 73 7.03 4.12 3.46
N VAL A 74 7.09 3.42 4.58
CA VAL A 74 7.91 2.21 4.72
C VAL A 74 7.09 1.10 5.39
N ALA A 75 7.00 -0.05 4.72
CA ALA A 75 6.56 -1.30 5.32
C ALA A 75 7.75 -1.92 6.05
N LEU A 76 7.74 -1.83 7.39
CA LEU A 76 8.88 -2.15 8.23
C LEU A 76 8.65 -3.47 8.97
N GLY A 77 9.51 -4.48 8.69
CA GLY A 77 9.57 -5.76 9.40
C GLY A 77 10.84 -5.91 10.25
N ASP A 78 11.87 -5.07 10.05
CA ASP A 78 13.09 -5.07 10.85
C ASP A 78 13.22 -3.75 11.63
N ILE A 79 13.03 -3.85 12.94
CA ILE A 79 13.08 -2.72 13.87
C ILE A 79 14.43 -1.97 13.85
N ASN A 80 15.52 -2.64 13.49
CA ASN A 80 16.86 -2.04 13.41
C ASN A 80 16.99 -1.01 12.27
N TYR A 81 16.03 -0.97 11.36
CA TYR A 81 15.95 0.06 10.32
C TYR A 81 15.13 1.29 10.75
N LEU A 82 14.48 1.28 11.92
CA LEU A 82 13.59 2.38 12.32
C LEU A 82 14.34 3.71 12.39
N GLU A 83 15.44 3.78 13.14
CA GLU A 83 16.24 5.01 13.27
C GLU A 83 16.76 5.51 11.91
N PHE A 84 17.18 4.58 11.05
CA PHE A 84 17.62 4.92 9.69
C PHE A 84 16.52 5.64 8.90
N PHE A 85 15.30 5.11 8.89
CA PHE A 85 14.18 5.72 8.17
C PHE A 85 13.64 6.97 8.85
N GLU A 86 13.73 7.09 10.17
CA GLU A 86 13.42 8.34 10.88
C GLU A 86 14.36 9.47 10.45
N ASN A 87 15.66 9.19 10.28
CA ASN A 87 16.63 10.14 9.77
C ASN A 87 16.33 10.58 8.31
N LEU A 88 15.75 9.69 7.51
CA LEU A 88 15.28 9.98 6.15
C LEU A 88 13.91 10.67 6.12
N LYS A 89 13.30 10.94 7.29
CA LYS A 89 12.01 11.65 7.45
C LYS A 89 10.88 10.96 6.68
N VAL A 90 10.74 9.66 6.85
CA VAL A 90 9.58 8.88 6.35
C VAL A 90 8.29 9.48 6.91
N ASP A 91 7.23 9.51 6.11
CA ASP A 91 5.98 10.17 6.47
C ASP A 91 5.01 9.23 7.22
N PHE A 92 5.02 7.93 6.93
CA PHE A 92 4.21 6.93 7.62
C PHE A 92 4.84 5.53 7.56
N TYR A 93 4.39 4.65 8.45
CA TYR A 93 4.82 3.25 8.48
C TYR A 93 3.68 2.29 8.18
N LYS A 94 4.03 1.12 7.66
CA LYS A 94 3.14 -0.03 7.53
C LYS A 94 3.74 -1.22 8.26
N VAL A 95 2.94 -1.87 9.10
CA VAL A 95 3.26 -3.16 9.72
C VAL A 95 2.76 -4.26 8.80
N ILE A 96 3.63 -5.16 8.41
CA ILE A 96 3.28 -6.28 7.53
C ILE A 96 2.53 -7.37 8.30
N ARG A 97 1.83 -8.24 7.58
CA ARG A 97 0.90 -9.23 8.14
C ARG A 97 1.43 -10.11 9.28
N ASN A 98 2.71 -10.50 9.20
CA ASN A 98 3.32 -11.39 10.20
C ASN A 98 3.53 -10.70 11.55
N ASP A 99 3.52 -9.38 11.56
CA ASP A 99 3.89 -8.56 12.70
C ASP A 99 2.70 -7.96 13.46
N ILE A 100 1.46 -8.41 13.18
CA ILE A 100 0.27 -7.88 13.89
C ILE A 100 0.37 -8.07 15.41
N ASN A 101 1.08 -9.10 15.88
CA ASN A 101 1.31 -9.40 17.29
C ASN A 101 2.74 -9.03 17.74
N ASN A 102 3.53 -8.40 16.89
CA ASN A 102 4.87 -7.90 17.24
C ASN A 102 4.73 -6.57 17.99
N PHE A 103 4.33 -6.64 19.26
CA PHE A 103 4.04 -5.46 20.07
C PHE A 103 5.29 -4.62 20.33
N GLU A 104 6.48 -5.21 20.33
CA GLU A 104 7.74 -4.45 20.44
C GLU A 104 7.91 -3.49 19.24
N LEU A 105 7.73 -4.00 18.02
CA LEU A 105 7.76 -3.17 16.81
C LEU A 105 6.65 -2.11 16.83
N ILE A 106 5.44 -2.50 17.20
CA ILE A 106 4.26 -1.62 17.25
C ILE A 106 4.49 -0.47 18.24
N ASP A 107 4.99 -0.74 19.44
CA ASP A 107 5.27 0.28 20.47
C ASP A 107 6.36 1.27 20.00
N LYS A 108 7.41 0.76 19.35
CA LYS A 108 8.46 1.61 18.77
C LYS A 108 7.91 2.49 17.65
N LEU A 109 7.08 1.95 16.76
CA LEU A 109 6.41 2.72 15.71
C LEU A 109 5.46 3.76 16.31
N GLN A 110 4.67 3.40 17.33
CA GLN A 110 3.76 4.33 18.02
C GLN A 110 4.53 5.51 18.65
N SER A 111 5.74 5.27 19.17
CA SER A 111 6.58 6.32 19.75
C SER A 111 7.01 7.39 18.74
N THR A 112 6.99 7.09 17.43
CA THR A 112 7.27 8.07 16.37
C THR A 112 6.17 9.09 16.17
N LYS A 113 4.96 8.82 16.67
CA LYS A 113 3.74 9.63 16.51
C LYS A 113 3.30 9.83 15.06
N LYS A 114 3.82 9.02 14.14
CA LYS A 114 3.41 9.00 12.74
C LYS A 114 2.18 8.13 12.52
N ASN A 115 1.55 8.27 11.35
CA ASN A 115 0.50 7.34 10.95
C ASN A 115 1.07 5.94 10.72
N ILE A 116 0.37 4.93 11.24
CA ILE A 116 0.77 3.53 11.15
C ILE A 116 -0.40 2.74 10.56
N THR A 117 -0.13 1.99 9.50
CA THR A 117 -1.10 1.09 8.89
C THR A 117 -0.71 -0.34 9.22
N VAL A 118 -1.60 -1.11 9.89
CA VAL A 118 -1.32 -2.50 10.26
C VAL A 118 -2.09 -3.45 9.38
N SER A 119 -1.37 -4.34 8.68
CA SER A 119 -1.97 -5.36 7.82
C SER A 119 -2.70 -6.42 8.66
N THR A 120 -3.95 -6.72 8.29
CA THR A 120 -4.78 -7.76 8.92
C THR A 120 -4.81 -9.06 8.12
N GLY A 121 -4.01 -9.18 7.07
CA GLY A 121 -3.92 -10.40 6.26
C GLY A 121 -3.51 -11.60 7.11
N LEU A 122 -4.23 -12.72 7.00
CA LEU A 122 -4.08 -13.95 7.79
C LEU A 122 -4.35 -13.78 9.30
N SER A 123 -4.82 -12.62 9.75
CA SER A 123 -5.12 -12.39 11.17
C SER A 123 -6.54 -12.80 11.50
N SER A 124 -6.69 -13.48 12.64
CA SER A 124 -7.98 -13.72 13.24
C SER A 124 -8.57 -12.44 13.84
N ASP A 125 -9.88 -12.46 14.03
CA ASP A 125 -10.58 -11.37 14.71
C ASP A 125 -10.05 -11.13 16.15
N GLN A 126 -9.59 -12.18 16.83
CA GLN A 126 -9.01 -12.09 18.16
C GLN A 126 -7.66 -11.36 18.13
N GLU A 127 -6.81 -11.62 17.16
CA GLU A 127 -5.52 -10.94 16.99
C GLU A 127 -5.72 -9.46 16.68
N ILE A 128 -6.65 -9.11 15.80
CA ILE A 128 -7.02 -7.72 15.51
C ILE A 128 -7.54 -7.03 16.78
N SER A 129 -8.39 -7.72 17.55
CA SER A 129 -8.92 -7.20 18.82
C SER A 129 -7.83 -6.97 19.85
N ASN A 130 -6.85 -7.86 19.95
CA ASN A 130 -5.71 -7.72 20.84
C ASN A 130 -4.83 -6.53 20.44
N LEU A 131 -4.53 -6.38 19.15
CA LEU A 131 -3.81 -5.21 18.63
C LEU A 131 -4.54 -3.91 19.03
N VAL A 132 -5.83 -3.81 18.70
CA VAL A 132 -6.60 -2.56 18.93
C VAL A 132 -6.65 -2.18 20.40
N LYS A 133 -6.75 -3.15 21.30
CA LYS A 133 -6.65 -2.92 22.76
C LYS A 133 -5.24 -2.49 23.16
N HIS A 134 -4.22 -3.13 22.62
CA HIS A 134 -2.83 -2.82 22.93
C HIS A 134 -2.48 -1.37 22.58
N ILE A 135 -2.83 -0.91 21.38
CA ILE A 135 -2.61 0.48 20.95
C ILE A 135 -3.58 1.48 21.60
N ASN A 136 -4.44 1.02 22.51
CA ASN A 136 -5.43 1.85 23.19
C ASN A 136 -6.29 2.70 22.24
N TYR A 137 -6.73 2.11 21.12
CA TYR A 137 -7.55 2.78 20.08
C TYR A 137 -6.92 4.06 19.51
N ASP A 138 -5.58 4.15 19.47
CA ASP A 138 -4.86 5.29 18.92
C ASP A 138 -5.28 5.56 17.48
N LYS A 139 -5.74 6.77 17.19
CA LYS A 139 -6.24 7.20 15.88
C LYS A 139 -5.15 7.41 14.83
N ASN A 140 -3.88 7.38 15.21
CA ASN A 140 -2.78 7.33 14.26
C ASN A 140 -2.66 5.96 13.59
N PHE A 141 -3.30 4.92 14.18
CA PHE A 141 -3.35 3.59 13.58
C PHE A 141 -4.54 3.43 12.62
N LYS A 142 -4.28 2.75 11.51
CA LYS A 142 -5.27 2.29 10.54
C LYS A 142 -5.16 0.78 10.41
N LEU A 143 -6.27 0.09 10.23
CA LEU A 143 -6.28 -1.32 9.86
C LEU A 143 -6.23 -1.45 8.34
N ASN A 144 -5.36 -2.28 7.81
CA ASN A 144 -5.31 -2.55 6.39
C ASN A 144 -6.00 -3.88 6.10
N HIS A 145 -7.24 -3.83 5.63
CA HIS A 145 -7.92 -5.02 5.15
C HIS A 145 -7.20 -5.54 3.91
N THR A 146 -6.74 -6.76 3.96
CA THR A 146 -6.12 -7.47 2.85
C THR A 146 -6.39 -8.96 2.97
N GLN A 147 -6.46 -9.65 1.84
CA GLN A 147 -6.47 -11.09 1.73
C GLN A 147 -5.30 -11.49 0.83
N LEU A 148 -4.64 -12.57 1.16
CA LEU A 148 -3.43 -12.98 0.44
C LEU A 148 -3.72 -13.91 -0.73
N SER A 149 -4.98 -14.26 -0.93
CA SER A 149 -5.44 -14.95 -2.12
C SER A 149 -5.39 -14.02 -3.33
N HIS A 150 -5.07 -14.59 -4.48
CA HIS A 150 -5.13 -13.89 -5.75
C HIS A 150 -6.52 -13.96 -6.41
N ASN A 151 -7.44 -14.75 -5.85
CA ASN A 151 -8.78 -14.92 -6.38
C ASN A 151 -9.70 -13.79 -5.94
N ILE A 152 -10.63 -13.41 -6.80
CA ILE A 152 -11.52 -12.29 -6.53
C ILE A 152 -12.59 -12.62 -5.47
N GLU A 153 -13.04 -13.86 -5.42
CA GLU A 153 -14.01 -14.35 -4.45
C GLU A 153 -13.52 -14.31 -3.01
N ASP A 154 -12.20 -14.31 -2.82
CA ASP A 154 -11.57 -14.27 -1.50
C ASP A 154 -11.33 -12.85 -0.99
N CYS A 155 -11.55 -11.82 -1.79
CA CYS A 155 -11.25 -10.41 -1.41
C CYS A 155 -12.03 -9.93 -0.20
N ASN A 156 -13.24 -10.45 0.04
CA ASN A 156 -14.10 -10.12 1.18
C ASN A 156 -14.16 -8.60 1.48
N LEU A 157 -14.40 -7.78 0.46
CA LEU A 157 -14.34 -6.32 0.56
C LEU A 157 -15.31 -5.72 1.60
N CYS A 158 -16.41 -6.44 1.93
CA CYS A 158 -17.34 -6.03 2.99
C CYS A 158 -16.64 -5.88 4.35
N ALA A 159 -15.52 -6.58 4.59
CA ALA A 159 -14.75 -6.50 5.82
C ALA A 159 -14.19 -5.09 6.06
N ILE A 160 -13.96 -4.28 5.04
CA ILE A 160 -13.54 -2.87 5.18
C ILE A 160 -14.54 -2.11 6.08
N LYS A 161 -15.83 -2.21 5.75
CA LYS A 161 -16.89 -1.56 6.53
C LYS A 161 -17.06 -2.20 7.91
N SER A 162 -17.02 -3.53 7.98
CA SER A 162 -17.20 -4.26 9.25
C SER A 162 -16.10 -3.96 10.26
N LEU A 163 -14.83 -3.91 9.83
CA LEU A 163 -13.69 -3.55 10.68
C LEU A 163 -13.80 -2.11 11.17
N LYS A 164 -14.17 -1.16 10.28
CA LYS A 164 -14.36 0.24 10.65
C LYS A 164 -15.47 0.39 11.70
N GLN A 165 -16.59 -0.27 11.53
CA GLN A 165 -17.71 -0.24 12.48
C GLN A 165 -17.33 -0.87 13.82
N LYS A 166 -16.64 -2.01 13.79
CA LYS A 166 -16.29 -2.76 14.99
C LYS A 166 -15.25 -2.07 15.86
N TYR A 167 -14.20 -1.54 15.25
CA TYR A 167 -13.04 -1.02 15.97
C TYR A 167 -12.97 0.51 16.02
N GLY A 168 -13.78 1.21 15.24
CA GLY A 168 -13.80 2.68 15.20
C GLY A 168 -12.48 3.30 14.70
N LEU A 169 -11.63 2.51 14.04
CA LEU A 169 -10.41 2.95 13.36
C LEU A 169 -10.66 3.13 11.87
N GLU A 170 -9.88 3.97 11.23
CA GLU A 170 -9.88 4.03 9.76
C GLU A 170 -9.37 2.72 9.17
N VAL A 171 -9.97 2.29 8.06
CA VAL A 171 -9.61 1.06 7.36
C VAL A 171 -9.13 1.39 5.96
N THR A 172 -8.01 0.81 5.58
CA THR A 172 -7.43 0.88 4.24
C THR A 172 -7.64 -0.44 3.51
N PHE A 173 -7.45 -0.48 2.21
CA PHE A 173 -7.50 -1.70 1.41
C PHE A 173 -6.12 -1.99 0.82
N GLY A 174 -5.61 -3.22 1.00
CA GLY A 174 -4.39 -3.73 0.40
C GLY A 174 -4.72 -4.81 -0.63
N ASN A 175 -4.48 -4.53 -1.91
CA ASN A 175 -4.83 -5.45 -2.98
C ASN A 175 -3.77 -6.53 -3.18
N HIS A 176 -4.18 -7.79 -3.10
CA HIS A 176 -3.42 -8.97 -3.51
C HIS A 176 -4.17 -9.78 -4.59
N CYS A 177 -5.35 -9.33 -5.02
CA CYS A 177 -6.11 -9.98 -6.06
C CYS A 177 -5.48 -9.71 -7.44
N SER A 178 -5.36 -10.73 -8.26
CA SER A 178 -4.88 -10.60 -9.64
C SER A 178 -5.90 -9.90 -10.55
N ASN A 179 -7.18 -9.89 -10.16
CA ASN A 179 -8.22 -9.16 -10.87
C ASN A 179 -8.30 -7.72 -10.38
N LEU A 180 -7.84 -6.77 -11.17
CA LEU A 180 -7.79 -5.33 -10.83
C LEU A 180 -9.17 -4.71 -10.57
N ASN A 181 -10.28 -5.36 -10.97
CA ASN A 181 -11.62 -4.90 -10.60
C ASN A 181 -11.84 -4.87 -9.09
N ALA A 182 -11.10 -5.67 -8.31
CA ALA A 182 -11.13 -5.60 -6.86
C ALA A 182 -10.78 -4.21 -6.32
N LEU A 183 -9.84 -3.49 -6.96
CA LEU A 183 -9.49 -2.12 -6.62
C LEU A 183 -10.70 -1.18 -6.81
N TYR A 184 -11.37 -1.28 -7.95
CA TYR A 184 -12.53 -0.42 -8.25
C TYR A 184 -13.73 -0.75 -7.35
N LEU A 185 -14.00 -2.03 -7.11
CA LEU A 185 -15.06 -2.47 -6.21
C LEU A 185 -14.83 -2.04 -4.76
N SER A 186 -13.58 -1.97 -4.33
CA SER A 186 -13.25 -1.52 -2.97
C SER A 186 -13.73 -0.10 -2.67
N LEU A 187 -13.84 0.76 -3.69
CA LEU A 187 -14.30 2.15 -3.56
C LEU A 187 -15.70 2.27 -2.96
N VAL A 188 -16.57 1.28 -3.18
CA VAL A 188 -17.94 1.26 -2.62
C VAL A 188 -17.94 1.17 -1.09
N TYR A 189 -16.83 0.66 -0.51
CA TYR A 189 -16.66 0.52 0.94
C TYR A 189 -15.85 1.65 1.57
N GLU A 190 -15.47 2.66 0.76
CA GLU A 190 -14.79 3.89 1.19
C GLU A 190 -13.53 3.64 2.04
N PRO A 191 -12.56 2.84 1.55
CA PRO A 191 -11.30 2.67 2.26
C PRO A 191 -10.58 4.01 2.37
N LYS A 192 -9.93 4.26 3.51
CA LYS A 192 -9.18 5.50 3.74
C LYS A 192 -8.03 5.69 2.76
N ASP A 193 -7.32 4.61 2.49
CA ASP A 193 -6.23 4.54 1.51
C ASP A 193 -6.32 3.21 0.77
N ILE A 194 -5.75 3.15 -0.43
CA ILE A 194 -5.65 1.93 -1.24
C ILE A 194 -4.18 1.67 -1.53
N PHE A 195 -3.71 0.48 -1.15
CA PHE A 195 -2.38 -0.03 -1.45
C PHE A 195 -2.45 -1.00 -2.62
N PHE A 196 -1.56 -0.87 -3.57
CA PHE A 196 -1.38 -1.81 -4.66
C PHE A 196 0.09 -1.97 -5.00
N TYR A 197 0.50 -3.20 -5.29
CA TYR A 197 1.88 -3.51 -5.68
C TYR A 197 2.16 -3.10 -7.11
N VAL A 198 3.41 -2.75 -7.37
CA VAL A 198 3.93 -2.48 -8.71
C VAL A 198 5.12 -3.37 -9.00
N ARG A 199 5.37 -3.65 -10.28
CA ARG A 199 6.46 -4.49 -10.75
C ARG A 199 7.02 -4.02 -12.08
N SER A 200 8.22 -4.48 -12.40
CA SER A 200 8.75 -4.46 -13.76
C SER A 200 8.16 -5.61 -14.61
N ASP A 201 8.66 -5.76 -15.83
CA ASP A 201 8.33 -6.91 -16.68
C ASP A 201 9.00 -8.22 -16.22
N LYS A 202 9.95 -8.14 -15.27
CA LYS A 202 10.61 -9.33 -14.72
C LYS A 202 9.67 -10.06 -13.75
N LYS A 203 9.68 -11.40 -13.80
CA LYS A 203 8.99 -12.22 -12.81
C LYS A 203 9.54 -11.88 -11.42
N CYS A 204 8.65 -11.71 -10.46
CA CYS A 204 8.96 -11.32 -9.08
C CYS A 204 7.95 -11.96 -8.11
N PRO A 205 8.19 -11.93 -6.79
CA PRO A 205 7.30 -12.55 -5.80
C PRO A 205 5.82 -12.12 -5.89
N ASP A 206 5.58 -10.84 -6.20
CA ASP A 206 4.22 -10.27 -6.25
C ASP A 206 3.68 -10.15 -7.69
N TYR A 207 4.24 -10.93 -8.63
CA TYR A 207 3.99 -10.76 -10.06
C TYR A 207 2.50 -10.83 -10.45
N GLU A 208 1.74 -11.73 -9.83
CA GLU A 208 0.37 -12.02 -10.25
C GLU A 208 -0.62 -10.88 -9.92
N HIS A 209 -0.39 -10.15 -8.83
CA HIS A 209 -1.30 -9.08 -8.39
C HIS A 209 -0.70 -7.68 -8.51
N ALA A 210 0.57 -7.57 -8.85
CA ALA A 210 1.23 -6.28 -9.02
C ALA A 210 0.96 -5.68 -10.41
N ILE A 211 0.74 -4.37 -10.43
CA ILE A 211 0.56 -3.62 -11.67
C ILE A 211 1.91 -3.45 -12.38
N GLY A 212 1.98 -3.85 -13.63
CA GLY A 212 3.18 -3.74 -14.42
C GLY A 212 3.54 -2.28 -14.74
N LEU A 213 4.78 -1.91 -14.44
CA LEU A 213 5.40 -0.68 -14.95
C LEU A 213 6.26 -1.06 -16.14
N LYS A 214 5.90 -0.62 -17.34
CA LYS A 214 6.69 -0.87 -18.55
C LYS A 214 7.94 0.00 -18.54
N ILE A 215 8.99 -0.46 -17.86
CA ILE A 215 10.24 0.29 -17.65
C ILE A 215 10.98 0.52 -18.99
N SER A 216 10.84 -0.39 -19.95
CA SER A 216 11.55 -0.36 -21.24
C SER A 216 10.91 0.54 -22.29
N GLU A 217 9.67 0.98 -22.11
CA GLU A 217 8.96 1.82 -23.09
C GLU A 217 8.88 3.26 -22.61
N LYS A 218 9.10 4.24 -23.51
CA LYS A 218 8.86 5.68 -23.25
C LYS A 218 7.41 5.99 -22.84
N SER A 219 6.50 5.04 -23.00
CA SER A 219 5.10 5.05 -22.56
C SER A 219 4.89 4.36 -21.22
N GLY A 220 5.96 4.01 -20.51
CA GLY A 220 5.89 3.39 -19.18
C GLY A 220 4.94 4.14 -18.29
N GLY A 221 3.98 3.44 -17.71
CA GLY A 221 3.00 4.03 -16.83
C GLY A 221 1.62 4.31 -17.44
N ARG A 222 1.37 4.05 -18.73
CA ARG A 222 0.03 4.26 -19.30
C ARG A 222 -1.04 3.44 -18.59
N GLU A 223 -0.77 2.16 -18.35
CA GLU A 223 -1.71 1.27 -17.64
C GLU A 223 -1.92 1.72 -16.20
N ILE A 224 -0.84 2.00 -15.47
CA ILE A 224 -0.94 2.49 -14.08
C ILE A 224 -1.65 3.84 -14.01
N ASN A 225 -1.41 4.76 -14.93
CA ASN A 225 -2.07 6.07 -14.94
C ASN A 225 -3.56 5.94 -15.24
N GLU A 226 -3.98 5.01 -16.10
CA GLU A 226 -5.39 4.72 -16.33
C GLU A 226 -6.05 4.15 -15.06
N ILE A 227 -5.41 3.21 -14.39
CA ILE A 227 -5.91 2.64 -13.12
C ILE A 227 -6.04 3.75 -12.07
N ILE A 228 -5.02 4.59 -11.90
CA ILE A 228 -5.03 5.70 -10.96
C ILE A 228 -6.15 6.70 -11.30
N TYR A 229 -6.28 7.07 -12.58
CA TYR A 229 -7.35 7.94 -13.04
C TYR A 229 -8.73 7.38 -12.68
N ASN A 230 -8.97 6.11 -12.99
CA ASN A 230 -10.22 5.44 -12.67
C ASN A 230 -10.48 5.41 -11.15
N LEU A 231 -9.48 5.11 -10.32
CA LEU A 231 -9.60 5.12 -8.87
C LEU A 231 -9.93 6.52 -8.31
N LYS A 232 -9.50 7.58 -8.98
CA LYS A 232 -9.82 8.98 -8.60
C LYS A 232 -11.19 9.45 -9.09
N VAL A 233 -11.65 8.96 -10.24
CA VAL A 233 -12.89 9.44 -10.89
C VAL A 233 -14.10 8.62 -10.49
N LEU A 234 -13.98 7.29 -10.37
CA LEU A 234 -15.11 6.42 -10.05
C LEU A 234 -15.86 6.78 -8.75
N PRO A 235 -15.20 7.26 -7.66
CA PRO A 235 -15.91 7.73 -6.48
C PRO A 235 -16.94 8.82 -6.76
N LEU A 236 -16.76 9.63 -7.80
CA LEU A 236 -17.71 10.66 -8.20
C LEU A 236 -19.04 10.06 -8.68
N ALA A 237 -19.02 8.83 -9.23
CA ALA A 237 -20.21 8.12 -9.68
C ALA A 237 -21.00 7.49 -8.51
N ILE A 238 -20.36 7.25 -7.36
CA ILE A 238 -21.04 6.74 -6.16
C ILE A 238 -22.00 7.81 -5.63
N GLY A 239 -21.62 9.09 -5.72
CA GLY A 239 -22.49 10.22 -5.38
C GLY A 239 -22.72 10.35 -3.87
N ILE A 240 -23.92 10.81 -3.51
CA ILE A 240 -24.33 11.06 -2.13
C ILE A 240 -25.55 10.18 -1.79
N ASP A 241 -25.71 9.84 -0.52
CA ASP A 241 -26.80 9.01 0.00
C ASP A 241 -28.17 9.76 0.00
N LYS A 242 -28.45 10.46 -1.10
CA LYS A 242 -29.74 11.13 -1.32
C LYS A 242 -30.10 11.09 -2.79
N LYS A 243 -31.35 10.72 -3.09
CA LYS A 243 -31.89 10.88 -4.43
C LYS A 243 -32.04 12.36 -4.74
N THR A 244 -31.27 12.87 -5.69
CA THR A 244 -31.35 14.25 -6.18
C THR A 244 -31.82 14.28 -7.62
N LYS A 245 -32.58 15.30 -7.99
CA LYS A 245 -32.87 15.58 -9.39
C LYS A 245 -31.65 16.26 -9.99
N MET A 246 -30.96 15.58 -10.90
CA MET A 246 -29.89 16.17 -11.70
C MET A 246 -30.50 16.74 -12.97
N ILE A 247 -30.30 18.01 -13.23
CA ILE A 247 -30.64 18.62 -14.51
C ILE A 247 -29.36 18.64 -15.35
N ASN A 248 -29.38 17.90 -16.45
CA ASN A 248 -28.26 17.90 -17.37
C ASN A 248 -28.14 19.29 -18.03
N LYS A 249 -26.94 19.84 -18.16
CA LYS A 249 -26.70 21.11 -18.86
C LYS A 249 -27.21 21.09 -20.31
N ILE A 250 -27.30 19.92 -20.94
CA ILE A 250 -27.85 19.74 -22.30
C ILE A 250 -29.36 19.99 -22.33
N GLU A 251 -30.09 19.67 -21.25
CA GLU A 251 -31.55 19.88 -21.15
C GLU A 251 -31.93 21.34 -20.87
N GLN A 252 -30.93 22.19 -20.55
CA GLN A 252 -31.15 23.63 -20.35
C GLN A 252 -31.04 24.45 -21.65
N ILE A 253 -30.70 23.80 -22.77
CA ILE A 253 -30.49 24.45 -24.08
C ILE A 253 -31.74 24.31 -24.99
N ASN A 254 -32.80 23.66 -24.53
CA ASN A 254 -34.05 23.52 -25.29
C ASN A 254 -35.18 24.40 -24.63
#